data_9a308bd89b758a79b19c482aaaad199a
#
_entry.id   9a308bd89b758a79b19c482aaaad199a
#
_cell.length_a   1.000
_cell.length_b   1.000
_cell.length_c   1.000
_cell.angle_alpha   90.00
_cell.angle_beta   90.00
_cell.angle_gamma   90.00
#
_symmetry.space_group_name_H-M   'P 1'
#
loop_
_entity.id
_entity.type
_entity.pdbx_description
1 polymer ?
#
loop_
_entity_poly.entity_id
_entity_poly.type
_entity_poly.pdbx_seq_one_letter_code
_entity_poly.pdbx_strand_id
1 'polypeptide(L)'
;MKRKIANLLTLLVTSVAIAQNPIVQTCYTTDPAPLVHDGRMYVYTGHDEAGADFFWMQEWRVYSTDDMVNWVDHGSPLALESFSWADDRAWAGQAIERNGKFYWYICAHSKISGGMAIG
;
A
#
# COMPACT_ATOMS: atom_id res chain seq x y z
N MET A 1 50.22 -27.47 39.95
CA MET A 1 48.95 -27.60 39.19
C MET A 1 48.50 -26.22 38.75
N LYS A 2 48.64 -25.89 37.45
CA LYS A 2 48.22 -24.61 36.89
C LYS A 2 46.83 -24.78 36.25
N ARG A 3 45.77 -24.20 36.80
CA ARG A 3 44.43 -24.21 36.23
C ARG A 3 44.41 -23.22 35.05
N LYS A 4 44.17 -23.76 33.86
CA LYS A 4 43.86 -22.94 32.66
C LYS A 4 42.40 -22.52 32.76
N ILE A 5 42.15 -21.26 32.95
CA ILE A 5 40.81 -20.68 32.80
C ILE A 5 40.59 -20.43 31.32
N ALA A 6 39.70 -21.20 30.72
CA ALA A 6 39.26 -20.98 29.36
C ALA A 6 38.20 -19.85 29.40
N ASN A 7 38.54 -18.69 28.88
CA ASN A 7 37.58 -17.62 28.65
C ASN A 7 36.72 -18.00 27.44
N LEU A 8 35.46 -18.38 27.68
CA LEU A 8 34.45 -18.58 26.67
C LEU A 8 33.91 -17.17 26.30
N LEU A 9 34.40 -16.61 25.20
CA LEU A 9 33.90 -15.38 24.63
C LEU A 9 32.58 -15.68 23.90
N THR A 10 31.46 -15.43 24.58
CA THR A 10 30.13 -15.56 23.97
C THR A 10 29.94 -14.38 23.04
N LEU A 11 30.03 -14.62 21.73
CA LEU A 11 29.73 -13.62 20.72
C LEU A 11 28.20 -13.43 20.65
N LEU A 12 27.72 -12.34 21.24
CA LEU A 12 26.32 -11.94 21.15
C LEU A 12 26.09 -11.35 19.75
N VAL A 13 25.58 -12.16 18.83
CA VAL A 13 25.13 -11.69 17.52
C VAL A 13 23.78 -11.02 17.72
N THR A 14 23.78 -9.70 17.86
CA THR A 14 22.57 -8.90 17.80
C THR A 14 22.13 -8.83 16.33
N SER A 15 21.12 -9.63 15.94
CA SER A 15 20.44 -9.43 14.67
C SER A 15 19.70 -8.10 14.74
N VAL A 16 20.20 -7.11 14.00
CA VAL A 16 19.44 -5.87 13.75
C VAL A 16 18.34 -6.25 12.77
N ALA A 17 17.12 -6.35 13.26
CA ALA A 17 15.96 -6.43 12.39
C ALA A 17 15.84 -5.07 11.70
N ILE A 18 16.24 -5.01 10.42
CA ILE A 18 15.99 -3.83 9.58
C ILE A 18 14.53 -3.92 9.17
N ALA A 19 13.66 -3.28 9.94
CA ALA A 19 12.29 -3.07 9.51
C ALA A 19 12.33 -2.12 8.30
N GLN A 20 11.92 -2.61 7.14
CA GLN A 20 11.68 -1.76 5.99
C GLN A 20 10.38 -0.99 6.22
N ASN A 21 10.50 0.21 6.74
CA ASN A 21 9.39 1.12 6.96
C ASN A 21 9.79 2.50 6.41
N PRO A 22 9.01 3.11 5.52
CA PRO A 22 7.70 2.65 5.01
C PRO A 22 7.82 1.52 3.97
N ILE A 23 6.75 0.73 3.81
CA ILE A 23 6.70 -0.37 2.82
C ILE A 23 6.72 0.14 1.38
N VAL A 24 6.21 1.33 1.13
CA VAL A 24 6.30 2.06 -0.15
C VAL A 24 7.30 3.19 0.02
N GLN A 25 8.35 3.21 -0.81
CA GLN A 25 9.43 4.20 -0.75
C GLN A 25 9.58 4.97 -2.06
N THR A 26 8.78 4.67 -3.07
CA THR A 26 8.89 5.24 -4.42
C THR A 26 7.97 6.43 -4.65
N CYS A 27 6.88 6.53 -3.88
CA CYS A 27 5.90 7.61 -3.97
C CYS A 27 5.15 7.76 -2.66
N TYR A 28 4.40 8.85 -2.51
CA TYR A 28 3.51 9.06 -1.38
C TYR A 28 2.22 8.24 -1.58
N THR A 29 1.83 7.50 -0.54
CA THR A 29 0.60 6.72 -0.53
C THR A 29 -0.19 6.98 0.73
N THR A 30 -1.52 6.89 0.62
CA THR A 30 -2.44 7.17 1.71
C THR A 30 -3.59 6.16 1.72
N ASP A 31 -4.36 6.12 2.82
CA ASP A 31 -5.60 5.36 2.97
C ASP A 31 -5.45 3.87 2.59
N PRO A 32 -4.51 3.13 3.18
CA PRO A 32 -4.26 1.75 2.81
C PRO A 32 -5.44 0.85 3.15
N ALA A 33 -5.97 0.13 2.16
CA ALA A 33 -7.06 -0.82 2.28
C ALA A 33 -6.57 -2.23 1.96
N PRO A 34 -6.35 -3.10 2.95
CA PRO A 34 -5.86 -4.45 2.73
C PRO A 34 -6.98 -5.42 2.34
N LEU A 35 -6.65 -6.36 1.45
CA LEU A 35 -7.44 -7.53 1.10
C LEU A 35 -6.53 -8.75 1.05
N VAL A 36 -6.89 -9.82 1.76
CA VAL A 36 -6.18 -11.11 1.68
C VAL A 36 -6.97 -12.07 0.81
N HIS A 37 -6.31 -12.64 -0.19
CA HIS A 37 -6.86 -13.65 -1.07
C HIS A 37 -5.79 -14.70 -1.39
N ASP A 38 -6.14 -15.98 -1.26
CA ASP A 38 -5.26 -17.14 -1.50
C ASP A 38 -3.86 -17.04 -0.84
N GLY A 39 -3.82 -16.54 0.42
CA GLY A 39 -2.59 -16.42 1.20
C GLY A 39 -1.72 -15.21 0.84
N ARG A 40 -2.10 -14.41 -0.17
CA ARG A 40 -1.42 -13.18 -0.56
C ARG A 40 -2.20 -11.98 -0.05
N MET A 41 -1.50 -11.00 0.54
CA MET A 41 -2.10 -9.73 0.90
C MET A 41 -1.92 -8.74 -0.24
N TYR A 42 -3.00 -8.07 -0.59
CA TYR A 42 -3.05 -6.93 -1.50
C TYR A 42 -3.37 -5.67 -0.70
N VAL A 43 -2.67 -4.57 -0.98
CA VAL A 43 -2.92 -3.27 -0.35
C VAL A 43 -3.24 -2.27 -1.45
N TYR A 44 -4.44 -1.74 -1.40
CA TYR A 44 -4.95 -0.69 -2.29
C TYR A 44 -4.73 0.65 -1.62
N THR A 45 -4.20 1.63 -2.34
CA THR A 45 -3.87 2.94 -1.78
C THR A 45 -4.28 4.05 -2.73
N GLY A 46 -4.53 5.25 -2.20
CA GLY A 46 -4.42 6.48 -2.98
C GLY A 46 -2.95 6.80 -3.27
N HIS A 47 -2.72 7.74 -4.18
CA HIS A 47 -1.41 8.29 -4.51
C HIS A 47 -1.46 9.82 -4.43
N ASP A 48 -0.78 10.37 -3.42
CA ASP A 48 -0.61 11.83 -3.30
C ASP A 48 0.49 12.31 -4.24
N GLU A 49 0.18 13.31 -5.07
CA GLU A 49 1.15 13.90 -5.98
C GLU A 49 2.23 14.68 -5.22
N ALA A 50 3.49 14.47 -5.61
CA ALA A 50 4.62 15.11 -4.96
C ALA A 50 4.58 16.63 -5.16
N GLY A 51 4.74 17.37 -4.05
CA GLY A 51 4.78 18.84 -4.07
C GLY A 51 3.42 19.51 -4.15
N ALA A 52 2.32 18.76 -4.06
CA ALA A 52 0.98 19.33 -3.93
C ALA A 52 0.81 19.99 -2.54
N ASP A 53 0.03 21.06 -2.49
CA ASP A 53 -0.34 21.76 -1.26
C ASP A 53 -1.72 21.35 -0.72
N PHE A 54 -2.35 20.38 -1.38
CA PHE A 54 -3.63 19.78 -1.04
C PHE A 54 -3.61 18.28 -1.39
N PHE A 55 -4.64 17.53 -1.04
CA PHE A 55 -4.81 16.11 -1.37
C PHE A 55 -5.06 15.91 -2.87
N TRP A 56 -4.04 16.24 -3.67
CA TRP A 56 -4.10 16.13 -5.13
C TRP A 56 -3.76 14.71 -5.54
N MET A 57 -4.77 13.97 -5.97
CA MET A 57 -4.69 12.53 -6.24
C MET A 57 -5.40 12.22 -7.55
N GLN A 58 -4.70 11.53 -8.45
CA GLN A 58 -5.16 11.24 -9.81
C GLN A 58 -5.41 9.75 -10.04
N GLU A 59 -4.81 8.88 -9.21
CA GLU A 59 -4.78 7.45 -9.42
C GLU A 59 -4.82 6.65 -8.13
N TRP A 60 -5.11 5.36 -8.25
CA TRP A 60 -5.03 4.39 -7.16
C TRP A 60 -3.97 3.34 -7.49
N ARG A 61 -3.17 2.98 -6.50
CA ARG A 61 -2.08 2.02 -6.62
C ARG A 61 -2.38 0.73 -5.88
N VAL A 62 -1.73 -0.35 -6.32
CA VAL A 62 -1.85 -1.66 -5.68
C VAL A 62 -0.47 -2.23 -5.40
N TYR A 63 -0.30 -2.75 -4.20
CA TYR A 63 0.89 -3.47 -3.76
C TYR A 63 0.48 -4.85 -3.25
N SER A 64 1.37 -5.84 -3.32
CA SER A 64 1.08 -7.14 -2.73
C SER A 64 2.30 -7.81 -2.12
N THR A 65 2.05 -8.73 -1.18
CA THR A 65 3.09 -9.52 -0.51
C THR A 65 2.55 -10.88 -0.09
N ASP A 66 3.45 -11.87 -0.04
CA ASP A 66 3.18 -13.19 0.54
C ASP A 66 3.77 -13.34 1.94
N ASP A 67 4.72 -12.48 2.32
CA ASP A 67 5.54 -12.64 3.53
C ASP A 67 5.62 -11.38 4.40
N MET A 68 4.96 -10.29 4.02
CA MET A 68 4.96 -8.98 4.69
C MET A 68 6.33 -8.28 4.69
N VAL A 69 7.31 -8.82 3.99
CA VAL A 69 8.68 -8.31 3.89
C VAL A 69 8.99 -7.86 2.46
N ASN A 70 8.71 -8.74 1.49
CA ASN A 70 8.94 -8.49 0.08
C ASN A 70 7.64 -8.02 -0.58
N TRP A 71 7.67 -6.83 -1.18
CA TRP A 71 6.50 -6.22 -1.78
C TRP A 71 6.62 -6.11 -3.30
N VAL A 72 5.54 -6.41 -3.98
CA VAL A 72 5.40 -6.21 -5.43
C VAL A 72 4.57 -4.96 -5.66
N ASP A 73 5.10 -4.01 -6.42
CA ASP A 73 4.36 -2.83 -6.90
C ASP A 73 3.67 -3.17 -8.23
N HIS A 74 2.36 -3.10 -8.26
CA HIS A 74 1.53 -3.34 -9.45
C HIS A 74 1.23 -2.06 -10.23
N GLY A 75 1.80 -0.93 -9.81
CA GLY A 75 1.54 0.37 -10.42
C GLY A 75 0.13 0.89 -10.13
N SER A 76 -0.41 1.64 -11.07
CA SER A 76 -1.73 2.28 -10.99
C SER A 76 -2.71 1.63 -11.98
N PRO A 77 -3.35 0.53 -11.60
CA PRO A 77 -4.30 -0.14 -12.49
C PRO A 77 -5.60 0.65 -12.69
N LEU A 78 -5.84 1.68 -11.88
CA LEU A 78 -7.03 2.51 -11.93
C LEU A 78 -6.67 3.99 -11.70
N ALA A 79 -7.24 4.89 -12.50
CA ALA A 79 -7.06 6.33 -12.41
C ALA A 79 -8.38 7.06 -12.67
N LEU A 80 -8.43 8.38 -12.42
CA LEU A 80 -9.64 9.20 -12.69
C LEU A 80 -10.10 9.07 -14.13
N GLU A 81 -9.18 9.01 -15.08
CA GLU A 81 -9.47 8.85 -16.51
C GLU A 81 -10.16 7.53 -16.88
N SER A 82 -10.12 6.53 -16.00
CA SER A 82 -10.85 5.28 -16.16
C SER A 82 -12.37 5.47 -16.04
N PHE A 83 -12.80 6.62 -15.50
CA PHE A 83 -14.21 6.93 -15.26
C PHE A 83 -14.64 8.18 -16.02
N SER A 84 -15.60 8.04 -16.94
CA SER A 84 -16.11 9.17 -17.72
C SER A 84 -16.75 10.27 -16.88
N TRP A 85 -17.13 9.98 -15.64
CA TRP A 85 -17.80 10.89 -14.71
C TRP A 85 -16.84 11.55 -13.71
N ALA A 86 -15.66 10.97 -13.46
CA ALA A 86 -14.69 11.52 -12.49
C ALA A 86 -13.78 12.56 -13.14
N ASP A 87 -13.32 13.53 -12.34
CA ASP A 87 -12.43 14.60 -12.80
C ASP A 87 -11.40 15.04 -11.74
N ASP A 88 -11.58 14.65 -10.48
CA ASP A 88 -10.71 15.08 -9.38
C ASP A 88 -10.81 14.12 -8.19
N ARG A 89 -9.84 14.16 -7.27
CA ARG A 89 -9.89 13.53 -5.95
C ARG A 89 -10.04 12.00 -6.01
N ALA A 90 -9.05 11.33 -6.58
CA ALA A 90 -8.92 9.86 -6.50
C ALA A 90 -8.63 9.42 -5.05
N TRP A 91 -9.60 9.62 -4.15
CA TRP A 91 -9.46 9.47 -2.72
C TRP A 91 -9.66 8.02 -2.28
N ALA A 92 -9.78 7.79 -0.97
CA ALA A 92 -9.83 6.48 -0.36
C ALA A 92 -10.74 5.49 -1.10
N GLY A 93 -10.28 4.24 -1.20
CA GLY A 93 -11.04 3.15 -1.80
C GLY A 93 -10.94 1.88 -0.96
N GLN A 94 -11.80 0.90 -1.25
CA GLN A 94 -11.82 -0.40 -0.59
C GLN A 94 -12.13 -1.49 -1.61
N ALA A 95 -11.32 -2.56 -1.62
CA ALA A 95 -11.59 -3.75 -2.41
C ALA A 95 -12.20 -4.84 -1.53
N ILE A 96 -13.16 -5.59 -2.10
CA ILE A 96 -13.75 -6.78 -1.47
C ILE A 96 -13.86 -7.91 -2.49
N GLU A 97 -13.81 -9.15 -2.02
CA GLU A 97 -14.16 -10.33 -2.79
C GLU A 97 -15.58 -10.78 -2.44
N ARG A 98 -16.37 -11.11 -3.48
CA ARG A 98 -17.68 -11.73 -3.31
C ARG A 98 -17.98 -12.68 -4.49
N ASN A 99 -18.21 -13.94 -4.18
CA ASN A 99 -18.58 -14.97 -5.17
C ASN A 99 -17.53 -15.12 -6.30
N GLY A 100 -16.25 -15.11 -5.97
CA GLY A 100 -15.16 -15.23 -6.93
C GLY A 100 -14.96 -14.00 -7.82
N LYS A 101 -15.56 -12.88 -7.46
CA LYS A 101 -15.36 -11.57 -8.14
C LYS A 101 -14.82 -10.56 -7.17
N PHE A 102 -13.96 -9.67 -7.67
CA PHE A 102 -13.40 -8.57 -6.92
C PHE A 102 -14.11 -7.29 -7.30
N TYR A 103 -14.46 -6.50 -6.30
CA TYR A 103 -15.10 -5.20 -6.46
C TYR A 103 -14.21 -4.18 -5.76
N TRP A 104 -13.78 -3.17 -6.49
CA TRP A 104 -13.00 -2.07 -5.95
C TRP A 104 -13.86 -0.81 -5.93
N TYR A 105 -14.36 -0.47 -4.76
CA TYR A 105 -15.10 0.78 -4.53
C TYR A 105 -14.10 1.92 -4.37
N ILE A 106 -14.26 2.96 -5.17
CA ILE A 106 -13.42 4.15 -5.13
C ILE A 106 -14.27 5.38 -4.82
N CYS A 107 -13.64 6.42 -4.23
CA CYS A 107 -14.26 7.70 -4.01
C CYS A 107 -13.56 8.75 -4.88
N ALA A 108 -14.32 9.47 -5.70
CA ALA A 108 -13.80 10.54 -6.53
C ALA A 108 -14.83 11.70 -6.66
N HIS A 109 -14.35 12.88 -7.07
CA HIS A 109 -15.24 13.96 -7.43
C HIS A 109 -15.90 13.67 -8.78
N SER A 110 -17.20 13.91 -8.84
CA SER A 110 -18.00 13.71 -10.05
C SER A 110 -18.35 15.04 -10.71
N LYS A 111 -17.88 15.24 -11.92
CA LYS A 111 -18.27 16.39 -12.76
C LYS A 111 -19.75 16.39 -13.16
N ILE A 112 -20.44 15.25 -13.00
CA ILE A 112 -21.87 15.13 -13.31
C ILE A 112 -22.73 15.65 -12.16
N SER A 113 -22.43 15.21 -10.91
CA SER A 113 -23.19 15.60 -9.72
C SER A 113 -22.65 16.85 -9.04
N GLY A 114 -21.40 17.25 -9.34
CA GLY A 114 -20.72 18.37 -8.70
C GLY A 114 -20.30 18.09 -7.25
N GLY A 115 -20.16 16.79 -6.89
CA GLY A 115 -19.78 16.37 -5.54
C GLY A 115 -19.04 15.03 -5.53
N MET A 116 -18.73 14.54 -4.33
CA MET A 116 -18.09 13.23 -4.17
C MET A 116 -19.06 12.13 -4.55
N ALA A 117 -18.56 11.11 -5.24
CA ALA A 117 -19.31 9.93 -5.65
C ALA A 117 -18.48 8.67 -5.44
N ILE A 118 -19.14 7.52 -5.44
CA ILE A 118 -18.52 6.19 -5.35
C ILE A 118 -18.72 5.48 -6.70
N GLY A 119 -17.65 4.91 -7.21
CA GLY A 119 -17.63 4.10 -8.43
C GLY A 119 -17.15 2.70 -8.19
#